data_e2ee4beee506d4c7bb038261e613a014
#
_entry.id   e2ee4beee506d4c7bb038261e613a014
#
_cell.length_a   1.000
_cell.length_b   1.000
_cell.length_c   1.000
_cell.angle_alpha   90.00
_cell.angle_beta   90.00
_cell.angle_gamma   90.00
#
_symmetry.space_group_name_H-M   'P 1'
#
loop_
_entity.id
_entity.type
_entity.pdbx_description
1 polymer ?
#
loop_
_entity_poly.entity_id
_entity_poly.type
_entity_poly.pdbx_seq_one_letter_code
_entity_poly.pdbx_strand_id
1 'polypeptide(L)'
;MKNFLNKEAEKYRSISKQDADELRNGFKNACQIMRSMFGSNAFRRFYKGDQKSPNGYWETKKFNASLYDILMYTFARSDKNIVYQNLDAIRESLIVLMTENQEFIDVIELSTSSKQAVTKRFDLWRKVFDEIVGIGKKEPRCFTMKLKQSLFDSNQTCAICGQRIQEVDDSAVDHIQQYWTGGKTIPENARLTHRWCNWARPRKD
;
A
#
# COMPACT_ATOMS: atom_id res chain seq x y z
N MET A 1 18.50 20.18 9.27
CA MET A 1 18.57 18.70 9.25
C MET A 1 19.78 18.17 10.02
N LYS A 2 21.03 18.53 9.69
CA LYS A 2 22.25 18.01 10.38
C LYS A 2 22.20 18.15 11.90
N ASN A 3 21.82 19.32 12.43
CA ASN A 3 21.73 19.55 13.89
C ASN A 3 20.62 18.72 14.56
N PHE A 4 19.53 18.43 13.86
CA PHE A 4 18.48 17.55 14.35
C PHE A 4 18.99 16.10 14.45
N LEU A 5 19.59 15.59 13.38
CA LEU A 5 20.13 14.22 13.37
C LEU A 5 21.22 14.02 14.45
N ASN A 6 22.09 15.02 14.66
CA ASN A 6 23.11 14.94 15.70
C ASN A 6 22.49 14.91 17.11
N LYS A 7 21.45 15.72 17.36
CA LYS A 7 20.73 15.72 18.66
C LYS A 7 20.03 14.37 18.91
N GLU A 8 19.37 13.83 17.89
CA GLU A 8 18.73 12.52 18.03
C GLU A 8 19.77 11.40 18.22
N ALA A 9 20.86 11.41 17.46
CA ALA A 9 21.95 10.44 17.64
C ALA A 9 22.55 10.48 19.05
N GLU A 10 22.75 11.69 19.62
CA GLU A 10 23.23 11.86 20.98
C GLU A 10 22.23 11.36 22.02
N LYS A 11 20.93 11.62 21.83
CA LYS A 11 19.86 11.13 22.70
C LYS A 11 19.82 9.60 22.79
N TYR A 12 20.14 8.90 21.70
CA TYR A 12 20.15 7.44 21.65
C TYR A 12 21.51 6.82 21.89
N ARG A 13 22.56 7.59 22.23
CA ARG A 13 23.92 7.10 22.50
C ARG A 13 23.95 6.10 23.66
N SER A 14 23.14 6.34 24.69
CA SER A 14 23.06 5.53 25.91
C SER A 14 21.73 4.78 26.02
N ILE A 15 21.17 4.38 24.89
CA ILE A 15 19.91 3.63 24.86
C ILE A 15 20.05 2.30 25.61
N SER A 16 19.03 1.90 26.36
CA SER A 16 19.02 0.60 27.02
C SER A 16 19.05 -0.54 26.00
N LYS A 17 19.57 -1.70 26.41
CA LYS A 17 19.56 -2.89 25.54
C LYS A 17 18.14 -3.27 25.13
N GLN A 18 17.18 -3.17 26.05
CA GLN A 18 15.79 -3.47 25.78
C GLN A 18 15.22 -2.54 24.70
N ASP A 19 15.38 -1.22 24.86
CA ASP A 19 14.88 -0.26 23.86
C ASP A 19 15.57 -0.42 22.50
N ALA A 20 16.87 -0.75 22.50
CA ALA A 20 17.62 -1.03 21.28
C ALA A 20 17.07 -2.29 20.56
N ASP A 21 16.73 -3.33 21.33
CA ASP A 21 16.14 -4.55 20.77
C ASP A 21 14.71 -4.31 20.27
N GLU A 22 13.90 -3.50 20.94
CA GLU A 22 12.58 -3.09 20.49
C GLU A 22 12.65 -2.32 19.16
N LEU A 23 13.53 -1.33 19.06
CA LEU A 23 13.76 -0.59 17.81
C LEU A 23 14.23 -1.50 16.66
N ARG A 24 15.15 -2.40 16.95
CA ARG A 24 15.66 -3.38 15.97
C ARG A 24 14.55 -4.31 15.48
N ASN A 25 13.72 -4.80 16.39
CA ASN A 25 12.61 -5.69 16.07
C ASN A 25 11.54 -4.95 15.27
N GLY A 26 11.17 -3.72 15.64
CA GLY A 26 10.26 -2.88 14.88
C GLY A 26 10.78 -2.63 13.46
N PHE A 27 12.07 -2.27 13.32
CA PHE A 27 12.68 -2.08 12.00
C PHE A 27 12.65 -3.35 11.14
N LYS A 28 13.05 -4.51 11.72
CA LYS A 28 13.01 -5.80 11.01
C LYS A 28 11.59 -6.16 10.58
N ASN A 29 10.61 -5.92 11.46
CA ASN A 29 9.20 -6.15 11.17
C ASN A 29 8.74 -5.31 9.97
N ALA A 30 9.01 -4.01 9.98
CA ALA A 30 8.69 -3.13 8.87
C ALA A 30 9.35 -3.56 7.55
N CYS A 31 10.63 -3.93 7.59
CA CYS A 31 11.34 -4.45 6.41
C CYS A 31 10.70 -5.72 5.85
N GLN A 32 10.28 -6.66 6.71
CA GLN A 32 9.63 -7.89 6.30
C GLN A 32 8.27 -7.61 5.65
N ILE A 33 7.46 -6.74 6.24
CA ILE A 33 6.17 -6.32 5.69
C ILE A 33 6.37 -5.68 4.31
N MET A 34 7.29 -4.72 4.20
CA MET A 34 7.58 -4.04 2.95
C MET A 34 8.05 -4.98 1.86
N ARG A 35 8.92 -5.94 2.21
CA ARG A 35 9.38 -6.97 1.27
C ARG A 35 8.23 -7.86 0.80
N SER A 36 7.34 -8.27 1.70
CA SER A 36 6.18 -9.11 1.38
C SER A 36 5.16 -8.37 0.52
N MET A 37 5.01 -7.05 0.74
CA MET A 37 3.99 -6.23 0.07
C MET A 37 4.43 -5.77 -1.33
N PHE A 38 5.69 -5.35 -1.48
CA PHE A 38 6.19 -4.67 -2.68
C PHE A 38 7.43 -5.29 -3.31
N GLY A 39 8.10 -6.24 -2.63
CA GLY A 39 9.32 -6.85 -3.15
C GLY A 39 10.38 -5.81 -3.51
N SER A 40 10.86 -5.84 -4.76
CA SER A 40 11.83 -4.90 -5.32
C SER A 40 11.29 -3.48 -5.52
N ASN A 41 9.95 -3.31 -5.49
CA ASN A 41 9.29 -2.01 -5.64
C ASN A 41 9.07 -1.28 -4.31
N ALA A 42 9.60 -1.82 -3.19
CA ALA A 42 9.52 -1.17 -1.89
C ALA A 42 10.01 0.28 -1.95
N PHE A 43 9.21 1.19 -1.37
CA PHE A 43 9.47 2.64 -1.31
C PHE A 43 9.62 3.33 -2.69
N ARG A 44 9.07 2.75 -3.74
CA ARG A 44 9.02 3.35 -5.07
C ARG A 44 7.66 3.97 -5.33
N ARG A 45 7.67 5.04 -6.10
CA ARG A 45 6.44 5.68 -6.58
C ARG A 45 5.78 4.79 -7.62
N PHE A 46 4.46 4.61 -7.51
CA PHE A 46 3.65 4.03 -8.56
C PHE A 46 2.94 5.14 -9.33
N TYR A 47 3.01 5.09 -10.65
CA TYR A 47 2.38 6.05 -11.55
C TYR A 47 1.16 5.44 -12.22
N LYS A 48 0.11 6.24 -12.35
CA LYS A 48 -1.08 5.87 -13.10
C LYS A 48 -0.72 5.58 -14.55
N GLY A 49 -1.38 4.61 -15.15
CA GLY A 49 -1.15 4.24 -16.54
C GLY A 49 -1.45 5.35 -17.53
N ASP A 50 -0.77 5.29 -18.65
CA ASP A 50 -0.95 6.12 -19.82
C ASP A 50 -1.17 5.23 -21.07
N GLN A 51 -1.19 5.84 -22.26
CA GLN A 51 -1.35 5.10 -23.53
C GLN A 51 -0.23 4.08 -23.79
N LYS A 52 0.99 4.33 -23.28
CA LYS A 52 2.16 3.45 -23.47
C LYS A 52 2.25 2.37 -22.40
N SER A 53 1.75 2.66 -21.21
CA SER A 53 1.77 1.77 -20.04
C SER A 53 0.39 1.73 -19.38
N PRO A 54 -0.61 1.08 -20.02
CA PRO A 54 -2.02 1.14 -19.54
C PRO A 54 -2.22 0.64 -18.11
N ASN A 55 -1.40 -0.29 -17.65
CA ASN A 55 -1.48 -0.89 -16.30
C ASN A 55 -0.79 -0.05 -15.22
N GLY A 56 -0.24 1.12 -15.56
CA GLY A 56 0.63 1.87 -14.67
C GLY A 56 2.03 1.28 -14.59
N TYR A 57 2.92 1.96 -13.87
CA TYR A 57 4.29 1.50 -13.71
C TYR A 57 4.92 2.01 -12.42
N TRP A 58 5.90 1.24 -11.94
CA TRP A 58 6.72 1.63 -10.79
C TRP A 58 7.91 2.48 -11.23
N GLU A 59 8.24 3.49 -10.44
CA GLU A 59 9.51 4.20 -10.57
C GLU A 59 10.69 3.21 -10.48
N THR A 60 11.57 3.23 -11.48
CA THR A 60 12.67 2.26 -11.54
C THR A 60 14.00 2.78 -11.01
N LYS A 61 14.18 4.12 -11.00
CA LYS A 61 15.46 4.76 -10.70
C LYS A 61 15.52 5.41 -9.33
N LYS A 62 14.39 5.96 -8.85
CA LYS A 62 14.35 6.81 -7.66
C LYS A 62 13.71 6.10 -6.48
N PHE A 63 14.37 6.18 -5.36
CA PHE A 63 13.83 5.86 -4.04
C PHE A 63 13.06 7.07 -3.50
N ASN A 64 11.86 6.87 -2.99
CA ASN A 64 11.05 7.93 -2.41
C ASN A 64 11.18 7.91 -0.89
N ALA A 65 11.97 8.86 -0.35
CA ALA A 65 12.21 8.97 1.08
C ALA A 65 10.92 9.29 1.88
N SER A 66 9.96 10.00 1.28
CA SER A 66 8.69 10.31 1.93
C SER A 66 7.83 9.06 2.14
N LEU A 67 7.81 8.13 1.17
CA LEU A 67 7.18 6.83 1.32
C LEU A 67 7.91 5.97 2.36
N TYR A 68 9.24 5.99 2.36
CA TYR A 68 10.03 5.30 3.38
C TYR A 68 9.65 5.75 4.79
N ASP A 69 9.62 7.06 5.03
CA ASP A 69 9.30 7.62 6.34
C ASP A 69 7.96 7.12 6.88
N ILE A 70 6.88 7.27 6.10
CA ILE A 70 5.52 6.93 6.57
C ILE A 70 5.34 5.42 6.73
N LEU A 71 5.87 4.61 5.82
CA LEU A 71 5.67 3.17 5.82
C LEU A 71 6.52 2.48 6.89
N MET A 72 7.80 2.84 7.00
CA MET A 72 8.66 2.30 8.05
C MET A 72 8.16 2.68 9.44
N TYR A 73 7.75 3.94 9.64
CA TYR A 73 7.20 4.38 10.91
C TYR A 73 5.93 3.62 11.29
N THR A 74 5.02 3.44 10.34
CA THR A 74 3.74 2.76 10.57
C THR A 74 3.96 1.29 10.87
N PHE A 75 4.68 0.57 10.02
CA PHE A 75 4.83 -0.87 10.16
C PHE A 75 5.76 -1.29 11.30
N ALA A 76 6.71 -0.44 11.71
CA ALA A 76 7.53 -0.71 12.89
C ALA A 76 6.71 -0.73 14.20
N ARG A 77 5.52 -0.12 14.20
CA ARG A 77 4.63 0.04 15.37
C ARG A 77 3.34 -0.74 15.27
N SER A 78 3.10 -1.40 14.15
CA SER A 78 1.86 -2.12 13.91
C SER A 78 1.97 -3.58 14.32
N ASP A 79 0.84 -4.16 14.74
CA ASP A 79 0.75 -5.61 14.90
C ASP A 79 0.92 -6.30 13.55
N LYS A 80 1.95 -7.13 13.47
CA LYS A 80 2.33 -7.85 12.26
C LYS A 80 1.20 -8.74 11.74
N ASN A 81 0.47 -9.41 12.63
CA ASN A 81 -0.58 -10.33 12.22
C ASN A 81 -1.75 -9.58 11.58
N ILE A 82 -2.14 -8.43 12.16
CA ILE A 82 -3.19 -7.57 11.60
C ILE A 82 -2.77 -7.05 10.21
N VAL A 83 -1.52 -6.62 10.08
CA VAL A 83 -1.00 -6.12 8.79
C VAL A 83 -0.99 -7.23 7.73
N TYR A 84 -0.53 -8.44 8.06
CA TYR A 84 -0.51 -9.55 7.11
C TYR A 84 -1.91 -10.02 6.70
N GLN A 85 -2.89 -9.97 7.60
CA GLN A 85 -4.29 -10.26 7.26
C GLN A 85 -4.88 -9.27 6.25
N ASN A 86 -4.37 -8.03 6.24
CA ASN A 86 -4.87 -6.93 5.41
C ASN A 86 -3.86 -6.49 4.33
N LEU A 87 -2.85 -7.30 4.02
CA LEU A 87 -1.68 -6.89 3.24
C LEU A 87 -2.06 -6.33 1.86
N ASP A 88 -2.97 -7.01 1.15
CA ASP A 88 -3.40 -6.58 -0.19
C ASP A 88 -4.26 -5.31 -0.12
N ALA A 89 -5.14 -5.20 0.88
CA ALA A 89 -5.93 -4.00 1.11
C ALA A 89 -5.05 -2.76 1.36
N ILE A 90 -4.03 -2.92 2.20
CA ILE A 90 -3.06 -1.86 2.52
C ILE A 90 -2.27 -1.48 1.26
N ARG A 91 -1.81 -2.47 0.50
CA ARG A 91 -1.08 -2.27 -0.76
C ARG A 91 -1.90 -1.47 -1.76
N GLU A 92 -3.12 -1.94 -2.06
CA GLU A 92 -3.99 -1.30 -3.05
C GLU A 92 -4.38 0.12 -2.62
N SER A 93 -4.66 0.33 -1.35
CA SER A 93 -5.00 1.66 -0.85
C SER A 93 -3.82 2.64 -0.94
N LEU A 94 -2.59 2.17 -0.73
CA LEU A 94 -1.41 3.00 -0.96
C LEU A 94 -1.24 3.34 -2.46
N ILE A 95 -1.50 2.38 -3.35
CA ILE A 95 -1.45 2.62 -4.79
C ILE A 95 -2.51 3.66 -5.19
N VAL A 96 -3.73 3.55 -4.65
CA VAL A 96 -4.80 4.56 -4.86
C VAL A 96 -4.36 5.94 -4.36
N LEU A 97 -3.76 6.03 -3.18
CA LEU A 97 -3.20 7.31 -2.71
C LEU A 97 -2.16 7.89 -3.68
N MET A 98 -1.29 7.04 -4.20
CA MET A 98 -0.25 7.47 -5.15
C MET A 98 -0.78 7.83 -6.54
N THR A 99 -2.00 7.44 -6.91
CA THR A 99 -2.53 7.63 -8.27
C THR A 99 -3.73 8.56 -8.34
N GLU A 100 -4.54 8.64 -7.27
CA GLU A 100 -5.82 9.33 -7.27
C GLU A 100 -5.88 10.51 -6.28
N ASN A 101 -4.99 10.56 -5.28
CA ASN A 101 -5.01 11.62 -4.28
C ASN A 101 -3.92 12.65 -4.56
N GLN A 102 -4.29 13.78 -5.19
CA GLN A 102 -3.35 14.82 -5.56
C GLN A 102 -2.64 15.43 -4.35
N GLU A 103 -3.32 15.61 -3.21
CA GLU A 103 -2.67 16.12 -1.99
C GLU A 103 -1.57 15.18 -1.50
N PHE A 104 -1.80 13.86 -1.55
CA PHE A 104 -0.79 12.88 -1.17
C PHE A 104 0.37 12.86 -2.15
N ILE A 105 0.09 12.93 -3.45
CA ILE A 105 1.10 13.02 -4.51
C ILE A 105 2.01 14.22 -4.27
N ASP A 106 1.43 15.39 -4.03
CA ASP A 106 2.18 16.63 -3.81
C ASP A 106 3.11 16.54 -2.59
N VAL A 107 2.66 15.97 -1.48
CA VAL A 107 3.47 15.88 -0.25
C VAL A 107 4.52 14.76 -0.25
N ILE A 108 4.46 13.82 -1.20
CA ILE A 108 5.53 12.82 -1.38
C ILE A 108 6.51 13.18 -2.50
N GLU A 109 6.18 14.14 -3.38
CA GLU A 109 7.02 14.54 -4.52
C GLU A 109 7.51 16.00 -4.41
N LEU A 110 6.68 16.91 -3.90
CA LEU A 110 6.96 18.33 -3.80
C LEU A 110 7.16 18.76 -2.35
N SER A 111 8.09 19.70 -2.09
CA SER A 111 8.31 20.31 -0.77
C SER A 111 8.40 19.30 0.40
N THR A 112 8.94 18.15 0.16
CA THR A 112 8.87 16.94 1.02
C THR A 112 9.48 17.11 2.41
N SER A 113 10.33 18.15 2.62
CA SER A 113 11.03 18.41 3.88
C SER A 113 10.34 19.44 4.78
N SER A 114 9.29 20.13 4.32
CA SER A 114 8.54 21.08 5.15
C SER A 114 7.75 20.35 6.24
N LYS A 115 7.62 20.97 7.43
CA LYS A 115 6.83 20.40 8.53
C LYS A 115 5.39 20.09 8.08
N GLN A 116 4.80 20.99 7.31
CA GLN A 116 3.43 20.85 6.81
C GLN A 116 3.29 19.62 5.90
N ALA A 117 4.20 19.45 4.93
CA ALA A 117 4.18 18.29 4.03
C ALA A 117 4.41 16.97 4.79
N VAL A 118 5.34 16.97 5.77
CA VAL A 118 5.56 15.81 6.62
C VAL A 118 4.29 15.44 7.40
N THR A 119 3.69 16.41 8.11
CA THR A 119 2.46 16.16 8.88
C THR A 119 1.34 15.66 7.96
N LYS A 120 1.12 16.36 6.83
CA LYS A 120 0.02 16.02 5.90
C LYS A 120 0.16 14.60 5.33
N ARG A 121 1.37 14.18 4.91
CA ARG A 121 1.55 12.81 4.36
C ARG A 121 1.31 11.72 5.42
N PHE A 122 1.71 11.99 6.68
CA PHE A 122 1.42 11.07 7.79
C PHE A 122 -0.07 10.98 8.08
N ASP A 123 -0.79 12.10 8.09
CA ASP A 123 -2.22 12.14 8.38
C ASP A 123 -3.03 11.45 7.29
N LEU A 124 -2.74 11.73 6.01
CA LEU A 124 -3.40 11.09 4.86
C LEU A 124 -3.18 9.58 4.87
N TRP A 125 -1.94 9.15 5.11
CA TRP A 125 -1.63 7.73 5.18
C TRP A 125 -2.27 7.05 6.39
N ARG A 126 -2.15 7.65 7.58
CA ARG A 126 -2.72 7.11 8.81
C ARG A 126 -4.23 6.92 8.69
N LYS A 127 -4.94 7.92 8.17
CA LYS A 127 -6.39 7.82 7.96
C LYS A 127 -6.76 6.56 7.18
N VAL A 128 -6.10 6.32 6.06
CA VAL A 128 -6.36 5.15 5.21
C VAL A 128 -5.94 3.85 5.89
N PHE A 129 -4.78 3.84 6.54
CA PHE A 129 -4.27 2.67 7.24
C PHE A 129 -5.18 2.27 8.42
N ASP A 130 -5.57 3.24 9.26
CA ASP A 130 -6.43 3.01 10.43
C ASP A 130 -7.84 2.55 10.02
N GLU A 131 -8.37 3.05 8.90
CA GLU A 131 -9.63 2.55 8.32
C GLU A 131 -9.54 1.06 7.95
N ILE A 132 -8.39 0.59 7.48
CA ILE A 132 -8.20 -0.81 7.09
C ILE A 132 -7.98 -1.70 8.32
N VAL A 133 -7.08 -1.31 9.22
CA VAL A 133 -6.69 -2.16 10.37
C VAL A 133 -7.65 -2.00 11.55
N GLY A 134 -8.32 -0.86 11.69
CA GLY A 134 -9.33 -0.57 12.71
C GLY A 134 -10.68 -1.25 12.46
N ILE A 135 -10.88 -1.80 11.26
CA ILE A 135 -12.10 -2.50 10.84
C ILE A 135 -12.20 -3.93 11.45
N GLY A 136 -11.59 -4.21 12.57
CA GLY A 136 -11.74 -5.50 13.27
C GLY A 136 -13.19 -5.93 13.61
N LYS A 137 -14.22 -5.25 13.05
CA LYS A 137 -15.66 -5.59 13.15
C LYS A 137 -16.51 -5.25 11.90
N LYS A 138 -15.93 -4.73 10.82
CA LYS A 138 -16.65 -4.50 9.56
C LYS A 138 -16.09 -5.43 8.48
N GLU A 139 -16.94 -5.88 7.59
CA GLU A 139 -16.58 -6.71 6.43
C GLU A 139 -15.41 -6.05 5.68
N PRO A 140 -14.30 -6.77 5.43
CA PRO A 140 -13.13 -6.20 4.80
C PRO A 140 -13.50 -5.68 3.39
N ARG A 141 -13.05 -4.47 3.05
CA ARG A 141 -13.31 -3.91 1.73
C ARG A 141 -12.54 -4.61 0.61
N CYS A 142 -11.42 -5.23 0.93
CA CYS A 142 -10.54 -5.85 -0.06
C CYS A 142 -10.40 -7.35 0.19
N PHE A 143 -10.26 -8.09 -0.88
CA PHE A 143 -10.02 -9.52 -0.86
C PHE A 143 -8.60 -9.86 -0.38
N THR A 144 -8.43 -11.05 0.15
CA THR A 144 -7.13 -11.52 0.64
C THR A 144 -6.18 -11.86 -0.51
N MET A 145 -4.87 -11.74 -0.28
CA MET A 145 -3.84 -12.15 -1.24
C MET A 145 -3.94 -13.65 -1.57
N LYS A 146 -4.36 -14.48 -0.62
CA LYS A 146 -4.59 -15.90 -0.86
C LYS A 146 -5.67 -16.13 -1.93
N LEU A 147 -6.78 -15.41 -1.86
CA LEU A 147 -7.84 -15.50 -2.87
C LEU A 147 -7.37 -14.98 -4.22
N LYS A 148 -6.65 -13.86 -4.25
CA LYS A 148 -6.04 -13.31 -5.46
C LYS A 148 -5.14 -14.31 -6.16
N GLN A 149 -4.23 -14.92 -5.41
CA GLN A 149 -3.33 -15.97 -5.95
C GLN A 149 -4.13 -17.16 -6.47
N SER A 150 -5.09 -17.65 -5.72
CA SER A 150 -5.96 -18.76 -6.14
C SER A 150 -6.74 -18.47 -7.43
N LEU A 151 -7.27 -17.26 -7.57
CA LEU A 151 -7.94 -16.83 -8.80
C LEU A 151 -6.98 -16.75 -9.98
N PHE A 152 -5.77 -16.22 -9.76
CA PHE A 152 -4.74 -16.12 -10.79
C PHE A 152 -4.26 -17.51 -11.24
N ASP A 153 -4.03 -18.42 -10.31
CA ASP A 153 -3.59 -19.80 -10.60
C ASP A 153 -4.67 -20.59 -11.35
N SER A 154 -5.96 -20.32 -11.07
CA SER A 154 -7.08 -21.00 -11.73
C SER A 154 -7.37 -20.44 -13.12
N ASN A 155 -7.29 -19.12 -13.32
CA ASN A 155 -7.58 -18.46 -14.59
C ASN A 155 -6.91 -17.10 -14.67
N GLN A 156 -5.95 -16.93 -15.57
CA GLN A 156 -5.21 -15.70 -15.81
C GLN A 156 -5.93 -14.70 -16.75
N THR A 157 -7.22 -14.87 -16.99
CA THR A 157 -7.98 -14.01 -17.90
C THR A 157 -8.67 -12.88 -17.13
N CYS A 158 -8.46 -11.65 -17.57
CA CYS A 158 -9.15 -10.49 -17.00
C CYS A 158 -10.67 -10.57 -17.27
N ALA A 159 -11.48 -10.56 -16.21
CA ALA A 159 -12.94 -10.64 -16.31
C ALA A 159 -13.61 -9.39 -16.94
N ILE A 160 -12.85 -8.30 -17.16
CA ILE A 160 -13.37 -7.07 -17.77
C ILE A 160 -13.04 -6.99 -19.24
N CYS A 161 -11.77 -7.15 -19.63
CA CYS A 161 -11.33 -6.99 -21.04
C CYS A 161 -11.09 -8.32 -21.77
N GLY A 162 -11.12 -9.46 -21.10
CA GLY A 162 -10.89 -10.78 -21.68
C GLY A 162 -9.43 -11.10 -22.04
N GLN A 163 -8.51 -10.19 -21.83
CA GLN A 163 -7.10 -10.41 -22.13
C GLN A 163 -6.38 -11.13 -20.98
N ARG A 164 -5.29 -11.81 -21.31
CA ARG A 164 -4.48 -12.53 -20.32
C ARG A 164 -3.70 -11.57 -19.44
N ILE A 165 -3.68 -11.85 -18.14
CA ILE A 165 -2.86 -11.16 -17.12
C ILE A 165 -1.54 -11.92 -17.01
N GLN A 166 -0.41 -11.24 -17.20
CA GLN A 166 0.90 -11.87 -17.27
C GLN A 166 1.46 -12.20 -15.88
N GLU A 167 1.28 -11.30 -14.94
CA GLU A 167 1.82 -11.43 -13.60
C GLU A 167 0.74 -11.14 -12.55
N VAL A 168 0.83 -11.83 -11.41
CA VAL A 168 -0.12 -11.63 -10.32
C VAL A 168 -0.10 -10.18 -9.81
N ASP A 169 1.04 -9.50 -9.93
CA ASP A 169 1.17 -8.11 -9.52
C ASP A 169 0.43 -7.11 -10.42
N ASP A 170 0.18 -7.48 -11.67
CA ASP A 170 -0.65 -6.68 -12.60
C ASP A 170 -2.15 -6.92 -12.40
N SER A 171 -2.50 -7.90 -11.57
CA SER A 171 -3.89 -8.21 -11.27
C SER A 171 -4.44 -7.44 -10.08
N ALA A 172 -5.77 -7.34 -10.04
CA ALA A 172 -6.56 -6.94 -8.91
C ALA A 172 -7.75 -7.89 -8.77
N VAL A 173 -8.24 -8.07 -7.54
CA VAL A 173 -9.52 -8.74 -7.31
C VAL A 173 -10.60 -7.69 -7.22
N ASP A 174 -11.52 -7.71 -8.18
CA ASP A 174 -12.66 -6.80 -8.28
C ASP A 174 -13.91 -7.47 -7.71
N HIS A 175 -14.79 -6.64 -7.13
CA HIS A 175 -16.12 -7.09 -6.73
C HIS A 175 -17.05 -7.15 -7.95
N ILE A 176 -17.66 -8.29 -8.23
CA ILE A 176 -18.67 -8.44 -9.30
C ILE A 176 -19.80 -7.44 -9.05
N GLN A 177 -20.44 -7.53 -7.89
CA GLN A 177 -21.28 -6.46 -7.35
C GLN A 177 -20.39 -5.49 -6.60
N GLN A 178 -20.35 -4.23 -7.02
CA GLN A 178 -19.44 -3.23 -6.47
C GLN A 178 -19.67 -3.01 -4.97
N TYR A 179 -18.58 -2.84 -4.21
CA TYR A 179 -18.62 -2.71 -2.74
C TYR A 179 -19.54 -1.56 -2.26
N TRP A 180 -19.49 -0.41 -2.93
CA TRP A 180 -20.32 0.76 -2.59
C TRP A 180 -21.81 0.60 -2.94
N THR A 181 -22.17 -0.41 -3.75
CA THR A 181 -23.57 -0.80 -3.99
C THR A 181 -24.03 -1.96 -3.08
N GLY A 182 -23.27 -2.22 -1.99
CA GLY A 182 -23.58 -3.28 -1.03
C GLY A 182 -23.00 -4.66 -1.38
N GLY A 183 -22.09 -4.74 -2.34
CA GLY A 183 -21.39 -5.98 -2.69
C GLY A 183 -20.49 -6.44 -1.55
N LYS A 184 -20.65 -7.71 -1.12
CA LYS A 184 -19.86 -8.32 -0.04
C LYS A 184 -18.49 -8.76 -0.51
N THR A 185 -17.52 -8.72 0.39
CA THR A 185 -16.14 -9.21 0.14
C THR A 185 -16.05 -10.69 0.47
N ILE A 186 -16.71 -11.50 -0.36
CA ILE A 186 -16.75 -12.97 -0.29
C ILE A 186 -16.27 -13.56 -1.63
N PRO A 187 -15.72 -14.80 -1.63
CA PRO A 187 -15.17 -15.41 -2.86
C PRO A 187 -16.14 -15.45 -4.03
N GLU A 188 -17.43 -15.61 -3.79
CA GLU A 188 -18.49 -15.68 -4.80
C GLU A 188 -18.71 -14.32 -5.49
N ASN A 189 -18.31 -13.25 -4.86
CA ASN A 189 -18.39 -11.89 -5.42
C ASN A 189 -17.02 -11.39 -5.94
N ALA A 190 -16.03 -12.27 -6.03
CA ALA A 190 -14.67 -11.95 -6.46
C ALA A 190 -14.44 -12.35 -7.92
N ARG A 191 -13.76 -11.50 -8.67
CA ARG A 191 -13.25 -11.82 -10.01
C ARG A 191 -11.86 -11.24 -10.23
N LEU A 192 -11.04 -11.95 -11.02
CA LEU A 192 -9.70 -11.47 -11.38
C LEU A 192 -9.79 -10.47 -12.53
N THR A 193 -9.08 -9.37 -12.42
CA THR A 193 -9.03 -8.31 -13.44
C THR A 193 -7.62 -7.77 -13.56
N HIS A 194 -7.27 -7.09 -14.67
CA HIS A 194 -6.12 -6.21 -14.66
C HIS A 194 -6.38 -5.07 -13.65
N ARG A 195 -5.34 -4.62 -12.99
CA ARG A 195 -5.39 -3.46 -12.10
C ARG A 195 -5.98 -2.23 -12.80
N TRP A 196 -5.52 -1.96 -14.02
CA TRP A 196 -6.04 -0.89 -14.86
C TRP A 196 -7.54 -1.03 -15.15
N CYS A 197 -7.99 -2.23 -15.56
CA CYS A 197 -9.40 -2.46 -15.87
C CYS A 197 -10.30 -2.25 -14.64
N ASN A 198 -9.82 -2.65 -13.45
CA ASN A 198 -10.51 -2.40 -12.20
C ASN A 198 -10.65 -0.89 -11.91
N TRP A 199 -9.60 -0.12 -12.11
CA TRP A 199 -9.63 1.33 -11.90
C TRP A 199 -10.48 2.08 -12.92
N ALA A 200 -10.42 1.64 -14.20
CA ALA A 200 -11.18 2.24 -15.28
C ALA A 200 -12.67 1.88 -15.24
N ARG A 201 -13.06 0.94 -14.38
CA ARG A 201 -14.45 0.52 -14.23
C ARG A 201 -15.31 1.69 -13.77
N PRO A 202 -16.37 2.08 -14.53
CA PRO A 202 -17.26 3.15 -14.12
C PRO A 202 -17.90 2.84 -12.76
N ARG A 203 -17.94 3.83 -11.89
CA ARG A 203 -18.82 3.78 -10.72
C ARG A 203 -20.23 3.95 -11.24
N LYS A 204 -21.00 2.88 -11.26
CA LYS A 204 -22.44 2.96 -11.51
C LYS A 204 -23.08 3.32 -10.18
N ASP A 205 -23.73 4.45 -10.16
CA ASP A 205 -24.59 4.89 -9.06
C ASP A 205 -25.80 3.95 -8.94
#